data_79e87409b235c1b4e7e3a3ea1b56e4ff
#
_entry.id   79e87409b235c1b4e7e3a3ea1b56e4ff
#
_cell.length_a   1.000
_cell.length_b   1.000
_cell.length_c   1.000
_cell.angle_alpha   90.00
_cell.angle_beta   90.00
_cell.angle_gamma   90.00
#
_symmetry.space_group_name_H-M   'P 1'
#
loop_
_entity.id
_entity.type
_entity.pdbx_description
1 polymer ?
#
loop_
_entity_poly.entity_id
_entity_poly.type
_entity_poly.pdbx_seq_one_letter_code
_entity_poly.pdbx_strand_id
1 'polypeptide(L)'
;MTIQEVASREESTLVSEIVNNIAWITFNNPDRMNAMSQEMWDNSAALLDQYGEDQNVRAIVLKGAGNRAFVAGADISKFGSERASKEAMLSYDNSVSGFHSSLNAVAKPTI
;
A
#
# COMPACT_ATOMS: atom_id res chain seq x y z
N MET A 1 16.40 -10.24 3.91
CA MET A 1 15.48 -9.23 4.43
C MET A 1 14.08 -9.47 3.88
N THR A 2 13.10 -9.32 4.70
CA THR A 2 11.71 -9.51 4.30
C THR A 2 11.12 -8.19 3.84
N ILE A 3 10.04 -8.26 3.07
CA ILE A 3 9.25 -7.09 2.71
C ILE A 3 8.75 -6.39 3.97
N GLN A 4 8.39 -7.15 4.99
CA GLN A 4 7.92 -6.60 6.25
C GLN A 4 8.97 -5.70 6.90
N GLU A 5 10.23 -6.10 6.90
CA GLU A 5 11.29 -5.29 7.45
C GLU A 5 11.44 -3.97 6.69
N VAL A 6 11.34 -4.02 5.36
CA VAL A 6 11.39 -2.81 4.55
C VAL A 6 10.17 -1.93 4.84
N ALA A 7 8.99 -2.52 4.88
CA ALA A 7 7.75 -1.77 5.08
C ALA A 7 7.63 -1.17 6.46
N SER A 8 8.31 -1.72 7.45
CA SER A 8 8.23 -1.23 8.84
C SER A 8 9.23 -0.12 9.16
N ARG A 9 10.04 0.32 8.20
CA ARG A 9 10.93 1.44 8.41
C ARG A 9 10.13 2.71 8.68
N GLU A 10 10.72 3.64 9.40
CA GLU A 10 10.02 4.84 9.85
C GLU A 10 9.42 5.68 8.73
N GLU A 11 10.04 5.65 7.54
CA GLU A 11 9.51 6.38 6.39
C GLU A 11 8.37 5.64 5.71
N SER A 12 8.21 4.38 6.03
CA SER A 12 7.15 3.57 5.45
C SER A 12 5.97 3.53 6.39
N THR A 13 4.81 3.76 5.81
CA THR A 13 3.56 3.68 6.54
C THR A 13 2.79 2.43 6.13
N LEU A 14 3.52 1.41 5.70
CA LEU A 14 2.95 0.14 5.27
C LEU A 14 3.58 -0.98 6.10
N VAL A 15 2.74 -1.86 6.60
CA VAL A 15 3.17 -3.03 7.36
C VAL A 15 2.58 -4.27 6.72
N SER A 16 3.38 -5.33 6.59
CA SER A 16 2.88 -6.58 6.05
C SER A 16 3.39 -7.77 6.83
N GLU A 17 2.58 -8.83 6.87
CA GLU A 17 2.95 -10.08 7.50
C GLU A 17 2.15 -11.22 6.89
N ILE A 18 2.64 -12.44 7.09
CA ILE A 18 1.93 -13.65 6.69
C ILE A 18 1.62 -14.43 7.95
N VAL A 19 0.35 -14.71 8.18
CA VAL A 19 -0.11 -15.50 9.33
C VAL A 19 -1.05 -16.58 8.81
N ASN A 20 -0.73 -17.83 9.08
CA ASN A 20 -1.55 -18.97 8.68
C ASN A 20 -1.88 -18.96 7.19
N ASN A 21 -0.87 -18.65 6.36
CA ASN A 21 -0.98 -18.60 4.90
C ASN A 21 -1.86 -17.47 4.38
N ILE A 22 -2.17 -16.49 5.22
CA ILE A 22 -2.88 -15.27 4.83
C ILE A 22 -1.90 -14.11 4.91
N ALA A 23 -1.76 -13.37 3.82
CA ALA A 23 -0.93 -12.17 3.79
C ALA A 23 -1.77 -10.98 4.21
N TRP A 24 -1.26 -10.22 5.16
CA TRP A 24 -1.92 -9.02 5.67
C TRP A 24 -1.10 -7.81 5.23
N ILE A 25 -1.74 -6.88 4.58
CA ILE A 25 -1.13 -5.60 4.22
C ILE A 25 -1.89 -4.52 4.98
N THR A 26 -1.20 -3.82 5.86
CA THR A 26 -1.79 -2.79 6.70
C THR A 26 -1.34 -1.42 6.24
N PHE A 27 -2.28 -0.56 5.89
CA PHE A 27 -2.01 0.84 5.60
C PHE A 27 -1.93 1.58 6.93
N ASN A 28 -0.74 2.05 7.28
CA ASN A 28 -0.42 2.49 8.63
C ASN A 28 -0.04 3.97 8.66
N ASN A 29 -1.04 4.81 8.58
CA ASN A 29 -0.87 6.26 8.69
C ASN A 29 -2.04 6.83 9.51
N PRO A 30 -2.22 6.33 10.75
CA PRO A 30 -3.44 6.60 11.51
C PRO A 30 -3.66 8.07 11.84
N ASP A 31 -2.59 8.84 12.02
CA ASP A 31 -2.71 10.27 12.31
C ASP A 31 -3.33 11.06 11.16
N ARG A 32 -3.36 10.48 9.98
CA ARG A 32 -3.96 11.07 8.77
C ARG A 32 -5.06 10.18 8.21
N MET A 33 -5.70 9.40 9.07
CA MET A 33 -6.80 8.50 8.68
C MET A 33 -6.38 7.51 7.59
N ASN A 34 -5.13 7.08 7.64
CA ASN A 34 -4.52 6.17 6.69
C ASN A 34 -4.52 6.70 5.25
N ALA A 35 -4.39 8.03 5.10
CA ALA A 35 -4.21 8.63 3.79
C ALA A 35 -2.96 8.05 3.12
N MET A 36 -3.07 7.80 1.82
CA MET A 36 -2.04 7.07 1.07
C MET A 36 -1.01 8.01 0.47
N SER A 37 0.24 7.81 0.83
CA SER A 37 1.36 8.44 0.12
C SER A 37 1.66 7.66 -1.15
N GLN A 38 2.40 8.27 -2.07
CA GLN A 38 2.83 7.58 -3.29
C GLN A 38 3.62 6.32 -2.94
N GLU A 39 4.49 6.41 -1.94
CA GLU A 39 5.28 5.28 -1.48
C GLU A 39 4.40 4.14 -0.98
N MET A 40 3.33 4.44 -0.29
CA MET A 40 2.40 3.41 0.16
C MET A 40 1.75 2.70 -1.03
N TRP A 41 1.36 3.45 -2.07
CA TRP A 41 0.81 2.84 -3.28
C TRP A 41 1.83 1.93 -3.95
N ASP A 42 3.06 2.42 -4.15
CA ASP A 42 4.11 1.65 -4.83
C ASP A 42 4.48 0.40 -4.06
N ASN A 43 4.66 0.51 -2.74
CA ASN A 43 5.03 -0.62 -1.90
C ASN A 43 3.91 -1.65 -1.81
N SER A 44 2.67 -1.22 -1.73
CA SER A 44 1.55 -2.15 -1.68
C SER A 44 1.37 -2.88 -3.02
N ALA A 45 1.60 -2.21 -4.14
CA ALA A 45 1.59 -2.87 -5.45
C ALA A 45 2.65 -3.97 -5.51
N ALA A 46 3.86 -3.68 -5.05
CA ALA A 46 4.94 -4.67 -5.02
C ALA A 46 4.58 -5.87 -4.14
N LEU A 47 3.97 -5.62 -2.99
CA LEU A 47 3.52 -6.69 -2.09
C LEU A 47 2.41 -7.54 -2.74
N LEU A 48 1.47 -6.91 -3.41
CA LEU A 48 0.42 -7.65 -4.13
C LEU A 48 1.01 -8.56 -5.19
N ASP A 49 1.97 -8.06 -5.96
CA ASP A 49 2.65 -8.88 -6.96
C ASP A 49 3.36 -10.06 -6.31
N GLN A 50 4.09 -9.80 -5.24
CA GLN A 50 4.85 -10.84 -4.55
C GLN A 50 3.93 -11.88 -3.93
N TYR A 51 2.93 -11.46 -3.18
CA TYR A 51 2.00 -12.38 -2.53
C TYR A 51 1.11 -13.11 -3.53
N GLY A 52 0.79 -12.45 -4.64
CA GLY A 52 0.01 -13.08 -5.70
C GLY A 52 0.68 -14.30 -6.29
N GLU A 53 2.01 -14.33 -6.30
CA GLU A 53 2.81 -15.43 -6.85
C GLU A 53 3.31 -16.42 -5.78
N ASP A 54 3.17 -16.07 -4.51
CA ASP A 54 3.70 -16.91 -3.43
C ASP A 54 2.75 -18.08 -3.15
N GLN A 55 3.26 -19.30 -3.39
CA GLN A 55 2.46 -20.50 -3.20
C GLN A 55 2.04 -20.75 -1.75
N ASN A 56 2.71 -20.11 -0.80
CA ASN A 56 2.38 -20.22 0.62
C ASN A 56 1.32 -19.24 1.05
N VAL A 57 0.93 -18.32 0.18
CA VAL A 57 -0.14 -17.34 0.46
C VAL A 57 -1.40 -17.78 -0.24
N ARG A 58 -2.47 -17.97 0.51
CA ARG A 58 -3.75 -18.45 0.00
C ARG A 58 -4.78 -17.33 -0.16
N ALA A 59 -4.61 -16.26 0.59
CA ALA A 59 -5.50 -15.08 0.51
C ALA A 59 -4.73 -13.85 0.95
N ILE A 60 -5.19 -12.68 0.53
CA ILE A 60 -4.58 -11.40 0.90
C ILE A 60 -5.65 -10.55 1.55
N VAL A 61 -5.32 -9.97 2.70
CA VAL A 61 -6.20 -9.04 3.42
C VAL A 61 -5.56 -7.68 3.43
N LEU A 62 -6.31 -6.67 3.02
CA LEU A 62 -5.91 -5.27 3.10
C LEU A 62 -6.66 -4.64 4.27
N LYS A 63 -5.95 -3.93 5.12
CA LYS A 63 -6.60 -3.28 6.27
C LYS A 63 -5.96 -1.94 6.56
N GLY A 64 -6.70 -1.08 7.24
CA GLY A 64 -6.17 0.16 7.77
C GLY A 64 -5.77 0.00 9.23
N ALA A 65 -4.68 0.64 9.63
CA ALA A 65 -4.25 0.65 11.02
C ALA A 65 -5.24 1.43 11.88
N GLY A 66 -5.35 1.04 13.13
CA GLY A 66 -6.26 1.67 14.07
C GLY A 66 -7.71 1.24 13.83
N ASN A 67 -8.64 2.06 14.32
CA ASN A 67 -10.06 1.72 14.26
C ASN A 67 -10.91 2.87 13.70
N ARG A 68 -10.30 3.81 12.98
CA ARG A 68 -10.98 5.01 12.50
C ARG A 68 -11.24 5.02 11.00
N ALA A 69 -10.32 4.46 10.21
CA ALA A 69 -10.46 4.47 8.77
C ALA A 69 -9.71 3.31 8.14
N PHE A 70 -10.18 2.87 6.99
CA PHE A 70 -9.41 1.99 6.12
C PHE A 70 -8.35 2.83 5.39
N VAL A 71 -8.78 3.68 4.47
CA VAL A 71 -7.94 4.63 3.73
C VAL A 71 -8.78 5.87 3.48
N ALA A 72 -8.27 7.04 3.84
CA ALA A 72 -9.04 8.29 3.72
C ALA A 72 -8.80 9.03 2.40
N GLY A 73 -7.92 8.54 1.54
CA GLY A 73 -7.61 9.18 0.27
C GLY A 73 -6.12 9.45 0.12
N ALA A 74 -5.78 10.48 -0.65
CA ALA A 74 -4.40 10.81 -0.94
C ALA A 74 -3.78 11.66 0.17
N ASP A 75 -2.52 11.36 0.49
CA ASP A 75 -1.71 12.22 1.36
C ASP A 75 -1.01 13.25 0.48
N ILE A 76 -1.50 14.47 0.49
CA ILE A 76 -0.99 15.53 -0.37
C ILE A 76 0.06 16.41 0.32
N SER A 77 0.51 16.03 1.51
CA SER A 77 1.41 16.86 2.30
C SER A 77 2.75 17.14 1.61
N LYS A 78 3.13 16.32 0.65
CA LYS A 78 4.38 16.47 -0.09
C LYS A 78 4.23 17.25 -1.41
N PHE A 79 3.05 17.73 -1.73
CA PHE A 79 2.80 18.50 -2.94
C PHE A 79 3.06 19.98 -2.62
N GLY A 80 4.31 20.42 -2.79
CA GLY A 80 4.75 21.72 -2.29
C GLY A 80 4.39 22.91 -3.14
N SER A 81 4.89 22.98 -4.38
CA SER A 81 4.63 24.11 -5.26
C SER A 81 3.66 23.71 -6.36
N GLU A 82 3.05 24.70 -7.01
CA GLU A 82 2.08 24.43 -8.06
C GLU A 82 2.68 23.62 -9.21
N ARG A 83 3.89 23.97 -9.64
CA ARG A 83 4.55 23.25 -10.73
C ARG A 83 4.94 21.84 -10.31
N ALA A 84 5.56 21.74 -9.14
CA ALA A 84 5.92 20.44 -8.58
C ALA A 84 4.68 19.61 -8.30
N SER A 85 3.57 20.26 -7.94
CA SER A 85 2.31 19.56 -7.67
C SER A 85 1.76 18.86 -8.91
N LYS A 86 1.87 19.47 -10.09
CA LYS A 86 1.39 18.82 -11.33
C LYS A 86 2.17 17.57 -11.63
N GLU A 87 3.49 17.63 -11.56
CA GLU A 87 4.34 16.47 -11.79
C GLU A 87 4.14 15.43 -10.70
N ALA A 88 4.04 15.87 -9.45
CA ALA A 88 3.82 14.99 -8.32
C ALA A 88 2.47 14.29 -8.43
N MET A 89 1.43 14.99 -8.84
CA MET A 89 0.10 14.40 -8.99
C MET A 89 0.06 13.39 -10.13
N LEU A 90 0.73 13.66 -11.24
CA LEU A 90 0.81 12.71 -12.35
C LEU A 90 1.57 11.45 -11.93
N SER A 91 2.67 11.61 -11.25
CA SER A 91 3.44 10.50 -10.71
C SER A 91 2.62 9.70 -9.70
N TYR A 92 1.89 10.40 -8.84
CA TYR A 92 0.99 9.77 -7.87
C TYR A 92 -0.09 8.96 -8.56
N ASP A 93 -0.73 9.54 -9.59
CA ASP A 93 -1.78 8.85 -10.35
C ASP A 93 -1.25 7.58 -10.99
N ASN A 94 -0.01 7.61 -11.49
CA ASN A 94 0.63 6.41 -12.05
C ASN A 94 0.83 5.33 -10.98
N SER A 95 1.19 5.73 -9.76
CA SER A 95 1.33 4.78 -8.66
C SER A 95 0.00 4.16 -8.26
N VAL A 96 -1.06 4.95 -8.24
CA VAL A 96 -2.42 4.45 -7.96
C VAL A 96 -2.85 3.46 -9.03
N SER A 97 -2.61 3.79 -10.31
CA SER A 97 -2.92 2.89 -11.42
C SER A 97 -2.14 1.59 -11.33
N GLY A 98 -0.87 1.67 -10.95
CA GLY A 98 -0.04 0.49 -10.74
C GLY A 98 -0.59 -0.41 -9.65
N PHE A 99 -1.03 0.18 -8.53
CA PHE A 99 -1.65 -0.58 -7.45
C PHE A 99 -2.90 -1.32 -7.96
N HIS A 100 -3.78 -0.63 -8.67
CA HIS A 100 -5.00 -1.25 -9.17
C HIS A 100 -4.70 -2.36 -10.18
N SER A 101 -3.69 -2.17 -11.02
CA SER A 101 -3.27 -3.21 -11.95
C SER A 101 -2.77 -4.45 -11.21
N SER A 102 -1.95 -4.27 -10.20
CA SER A 102 -1.46 -5.38 -9.38
C SER A 102 -2.60 -6.08 -8.66
N LEU A 103 -3.52 -5.31 -8.08
CA LEU A 103 -4.67 -5.87 -7.39
C LEU A 103 -5.53 -6.71 -8.33
N ASN A 104 -5.81 -6.19 -9.52
CA ASN A 104 -6.63 -6.90 -10.49
C ASN A 104 -5.96 -8.16 -11.04
N ALA A 105 -4.64 -8.21 -11.02
CA ALA A 105 -3.89 -9.37 -11.50
C ALA A 105 -3.82 -10.51 -10.49
N VAL A 106 -4.11 -10.25 -9.22
CA VAL A 106 -4.07 -11.30 -8.19
C VAL A 106 -5.22 -12.27 -8.42
N ALA A 107 -4.87 -13.57 -8.55
CA ALA A 107 -5.85 -14.62 -8.77
C ALA A 107 -6.41 -15.20 -7.47
N LYS A 108 -5.92 -14.72 -6.33
CA LYS A 108 -6.33 -15.22 -5.01
C LYS A 108 -7.42 -14.33 -4.43
N PRO A 109 -8.21 -14.83 -3.48
CA PRO A 109 -9.17 -13.96 -2.77
C PRO A 109 -8.45 -12.79 -2.12
N THR A 110 -9.00 -11.60 -2.31
CA THR A 110 -8.53 -10.37 -1.66
C THR A 110 -9.71 -9.73 -0.93
N ILE A 111 -9.46 -9.33 0.30
CA ILE A 111 -10.49 -8.80 1.19
C ILE A 111 -10.08 -7.44 1.70
#